data_a76dad01f17a2e05daa43440bac068c4
#
_entry.id   a76dad01f17a2e05daa43440bac068c4
#
_cell.length_a   1.000
_cell.length_b   1.000
_cell.length_c   1.000
_cell.angle_alpha   90.00
_cell.angle_beta   90.00
_cell.angle_gamma   90.00
#
_symmetry.space_group_name_H-M   'P 1'
#
loop_
_entity.id
_entity.type
_entity.pdbx_description
1 polymer ?
#
loop_
_entity_poly.entity_id
_entity_poly.type
_entity_poly.pdbx_seq_one_letter_code
_entity_poly.pdbx_strand_id
1 'polypeptide(L)'
;MEKTSCNIPTPEELRNYIKESVISVTGTYEQSASVLMVYDSTIGTLGNFSASIGKAKSKKTFNVSAIAAAALKNGTVLHYRACFPDGKRKILYVDTEQGKNHCQIVLNRILRLAGLPKDCDADNLTMLALRKYSPEVRLAITEEAIGMIPDLGLVIIDGIRDFIHDINSPGESTDVISKFMQWTDDRQIHIHTVLHQNKNDEHARGHVGTELNNKAETVMQIEPDKDDKSISVVEVIHSRDREFEPFAFRVNDDSLPELVESYQPQKRQPGRPPKEPFNPYKEIPEDTHRSALNAAFEDGNIGGYNGYLERLKEGYGRLGIKLGYNKTVELAKFLCNKRMVVKEGKEYKFNRDFHY
;
A
#
# COMPACT_ATOMS: atom_id res chain seq x y z
N MET A 1 -10.34 -21.77 22.73
CA MET A 1 -9.61 -21.38 21.50
C MET A 1 -8.21 -21.98 21.61
N GLU A 2 -8.02 -23.14 21.03
CA GLU A 2 -6.70 -23.78 20.97
C GLU A 2 -5.80 -22.92 20.04
N LYS A 3 -4.69 -22.46 20.60
CA LYS A 3 -3.60 -21.90 19.82
C LYS A 3 -3.11 -23.00 18.88
N THR A 4 -3.29 -22.83 17.59
CA THR A 4 -2.65 -23.67 16.59
C THR A 4 -1.15 -23.63 16.88
N SER A 5 -0.61 -24.71 17.45
CA SER A 5 0.83 -24.83 17.66
C SER A 5 1.46 -24.82 16.27
N CYS A 6 2.24 -23.80 15.96
CA CYS A 6 3.16 -23.87 14.84
C CYS A 6 4.07 -25.10 15.09
N ASN A 7 3.80 -26.19 14.39
CA ASN A 7 4.69 -27.34 14.39
C ASN A 7 5.97 -26.89 13.67
N ILE A 8 7.00 -26.60 14.44
CA ILE A 8 8.33 -26.36 13.89
C ILE A 8 8.74 -27.66 13.16
N PRO A 9 9.13 -27.60 11.88
CA PRO A 9 9.52 -28.77 11.12
C PRO A 9 10.65 -29.57 11.81
N THR A 10 10.66 -30.86 11.60
CA THR A 10 11.70 -31.75 12.14
C THR A 10 13.08 -31.36 11.56
N PRO A 11 14.19 -31.71 12.22
CA PRO A 11 15.52 -31.46 11.68
C PRO A 11 15.78 -32.09 10.30
N GLU A 12 15.09 -33.16 9.95
CA GLU A 12 15.19 -33.79 8.63
C GLU A 12 14.45 -32.96 7.56
N GLU A 13 13.22 -32.51 7.85
CA GLU A 13 12.47 -31.60 6.98
C GLU A 13 13.22 -30.29 6.77
N LEU A 14 13.79 -29.71 7.84
CA LEU A 14 14.59 -28.47 7.73
C LEU A 14 15.83 -28.68 6.81
N ARG A 15 16.49 -29.84 6.89
CA ARG A 15 17.61 -30.14 5.96
C ARG A 15 17.17 -30.26 4.51
N ASN A 16 15.97 -30.77 4.27
CA ASN A 16 15.40 -30.84 2.93
C ASN A 16 15.07 -29.43 2.42
N TYR A 17 14.43 -28.59 3.23
CA TYR A 17 14.16 -27.19 2.88
C TYR A 17 15.43 -26.40 2.59
N ILE A 18 16.51 -26.63 3.37
CA ILE A 18 17.80 -26.02 3.09
C ILE A 18 18.32 -26.44 1.71
N LYS A 19 18.26 -27.74 1.37
CA LYS A 19 18.74 -28.24 0.06
C LYS A 19 17.94 -27.63 -1.10
N GLU A 20 16.62 -27.53 -0.97
CA GLU A 20 15.71 -26.97 -1.98
C GLU A 20 15.91 -25.47 -2.13
N SER A 21 16.30 -24.77 -1.05
CA SER A 21 16.46 -23.31 -1.03
C SER A 21 17.85 -22.84 -1.52
N VAL A 22 18.81 -23.73 -1.71
CA VAL A 22 20.16 -23.35 -2.15
C VAL A 22 20.14 -22.87 -3.59
N ILE A 23 20.60 -21.64 -3.81
CA ILE A 23 20.78 -21.06 -5.14
C ILE A 23 22.24 -21.22 -5.57
N SER A 24 22.45 -21.76 -6.77
CA SER A 24 23.76 -21.94 -7.38
C SER A 24 23.97 -20.96 -8.53
N VAL A 25 25.18 -20.40 -8.64
CA VAL A 25 25.58 -19.54 -9.78
C VAL A 25 25.54 -20.32 -11.11
N THR A 26 25.74 -21.63 -11.06
CA THR A 26 25.71 -22.53 -12.23
C THR A 26 24.34 -23.17 -12.44
N GLY A 27 23.38 -22.92 -11.55
CA GLY A 27 22.01 -23.42 -11.66
C GLY A 27 21.25 -22.71 -12.79
N THR A 28 20.33 -23.44 -13.43
CA THR A 28 19.40 -22.88 -14.40
C THR A 28 18.05 -22.71 -13.70
N TYR A 29 17.55 -21.47 -13.64
CA TYR A 29 16.27 -21.14 -13.05
C TYR A 29 15.37 -20.56 -14.12
N GLU A 30 14.12 -21.01 -14.17
CA GLU A 30 13.13 -20.47 -15.11
C GLU A 30 12.79 -19.03 -14.76
N GLN A 31 12.81 -18.17 -15.76
CA GLN A 31 12.36 -16.80 -15.60
C GLN A 31 10.84 -16.76 -15.44
N SER A 32 10.32 -16.10 -14.41
CA SER A 32 8.90 -15.92 -14.22
C SER A 32 8.25 -15.25 -15.44
N ALA A 33 7.20 -15.88 -15.99
CA ALA A 33 6.51 -15.35 -17.15
C ALA A 33 5.78 -14.05 -16.82
N SER A 34 6.00 -12.99 -17.61
CA SER A 34 5.23 -11.75 -17.55
C SER A 34 3.83 -12.00 -18.10
N VAL A 35 2.80 -11.89 -17.27
CA VAL A 35 1.43 -12.24 -17.63
C VAL A 35 0.47 -11.06 -17.68
N LEU A 36 0.80 -9.96 -17.01
CA LEU A 36 0.04 -8.71 -17.04
C LEU A 36 0.97 -7.52 -17.31
N MET A 37 0.58 -6.66 -18.22
CA MET A 37 1.35 -5.48 -18.62
C MET A 37 0.42 -4.28 -18.79
N VAL A 38 0.99 -3.08 -18.59
CA VAL A 38 0.43 -1.81 -19.04
C VAL A 38 1.41 -1.23 -20.06
N TYR A 39 0.98 -1.02 -21.28
CA TYR A 39 1.87 -0.77 -22.43
C TYR A 39 2.96 -1.86 -22.52
N ASP A 40 4.24 -1.46 -22.36
CA ASP A 40 5.39 -2.37 -22.38
C ASP A 40 5.96 -2.66 -20.97
N SER A 41 5.31 -2.16 -19.91
CA SER A 41 5.76 -2.35 -18.54
C SER A 41 5.04 -3.53 -17.89
N THR A 42 5.80 -4.46 -17.34
CA THR A 42 5.26 -5.61 -16.59
C THR A 42 4.68 -5.15 -15.26
N ILE A 43 3.42 -5.48 -15.00
CA ILE A 43 2.73 -5.23 -13.73
C ILE A 43 2.44 -6.51 -12.95
N GLY A 44 2.62 -7.67 -13.57
CA GLY A 44 2.41 -8.96 -12.96
C GLY A 44 3.11 -10.10 -13.67
N THR A 45 3.84 -10.92 -12.89
CA THR A 45 4.47 -12.17 -13.32
C THR A 45 3.89 -13.36 -12.56
N LEU A 46 3.99 -14.56 -13.11
CA LEU A 46 3.67 -15.79 -12.35
C LEU A 46 4.65 -15.92 -11.18
N GLY A 47 4.16 -16.42 -10.04
CA GLY A 47 4.93 -16.52 -8.80
C GLY A 47 4.98 -15.22 -7.97
N ASN A 48 4.29 -14.15 -8.39
CA ASN A 48 4.27 -12.87 -7.69
C ASN A 48 2.85 -12.30 -7.54
N PHE A 49 2.75 -11.19 -6.82
CA PHE A 49 1.48 -10.48 -6.64
C PHE A 49 1.64 -8.97 -6.84
N SER A 50 0.54 -8.33 -7.21
CA SER A 50 0.41 -6.89 -7.41
C SER A 50 -0.83 -6.34 -6.70
N ALA A 51 -0.91 -5.02 -6.59
CA ALA A 51 -2.03 -4.37 -5.92
C ALA A 51 -2.54 -3.13 -6.65
N SER A 52 -3.86 -2.91 -6.56
CA SER A 52 -4.53 -1.66 -6.90
C SER A 52 -5.00 -0.97 -5.62
N ILE A 53 -4.51 0.22 -5.34
CA ILE A 53 -4.92 1.01 -4.18
C ILE A 53 -5.67 2.28 -4.61
N GLY A 54 -6.45 2.85 -3.72
CA GLY A 54 -7.14 4.12 -4.00
C GLY A 54 -8.24 4.43 -2.98
N LYS A 55 -8.65 5.68 -2.92
CA LYS A 55 -9.70 6.15 -2.01
C LYS A 55 -11.05 5.49 -2.31
N ALA A 56 -11.96 5.55 -1.35
CA ALA A 56 -13.34 5.10 -1.57
C ALA A 56 -13.94 5.84 -2.78
N LYS A 57 -14.68 5.11 -3.62
CA LYS A 57 -15.34 5.64 -4.84
C LYS A 57 -14.37 6.07 -5.97
N SER A 58 -13.09 5.68 -5.93
CA SER A 58 -12.14 5.93 -7.02
C SER A 58 -12.28 5.00 -8.22
N LYS A 59 -13.34 4.18 -8.28
CA LYS A 59 -13.65 3.23 -9.35
C LYS A 59 -12.63 2.08 -9.49
N LYS A 60 -11.98 1.65 -8.39
CA LYS A 60 -11.05 0.50 -8.37
C LYS A 60 -11.65 -0.77 -8.98
N THR A 61 -12.88 -1.14 -8.61
CA THR A 61 -13.56 -2.33 -9.15
C THR A 61 -13.77 -2.24 -10.67
N PHE A 62 -13.97 -1.03 -11.25
CA PHE A 62 -13.99 -0.87 -12.71
C PHE A 62 -12.62 -1.10 -13.33
N ASN A 63 -11.58 -0.60 -12.70
CA ASN A 63 -10.20 -0.83 -13.13
C ASN A 63 -9.83 -2.31 -13.10
N VAL A 64 -10.14 -2.98 -11.99
CA VAL A 64 -9.85 -4.42 -11.83
C VAL A 64 -10.72 -5.28 -12.75
N SER A 65 -11.96 -4.84 -13.08
CA SER A 65 -12.77 -5.50 -14.12
C SER A 65 -12.07 -5.47 -15.49
N ALA A 66 -11.34 -4.40 -15.81
CA ALA A 66 -10.58 -4.33 -17.07
C ALA A 66 -9.36 -5.27 -17.04
N ILE A 67 -8.68 -5.41 -15.91
CA ILE A 67 -7.58 -6.39 -15.73
C ILE A 67 -8.12 -7.82 -15.90
N ALA A 68 -9.24 -8.14 -15.22
CA ALA A 68 -9.88 -9.44 -15.33
C ALA A 68 -10.31 -9.76 -16.77
N ALA A 69 -10.88 -8.78 -17.47
CA ALA A 69 -11.32 -8.93 -18.85
C ALA A 69 -10.14 -9.10 -19.84
N ALA A 70 -9.03 -8.39 -19.61
CA ALA A 70 -7.80 -8.58 -20.38
C ALA A 70 -7.27 -10.00 -20.20
N ALA A 71 -7.25 -10.52 -18.97
CA ALA A 71 -6.85 -11.88 -18.66
C ALA A 71 -7.80 -12.92 -19.27
N LEU A 72 -9.12 -12.71 -19.16
CA LEU A 72 -10.14 -13.62 -19.71
C LEU A 72 -10.04 -13.73 -21.25
N LYS A 73 -9.82 -12.61 -21.92
CA LYS A 73 -9.57 -12.53 -23.36
C LYS A 73 -8.17 -13.02 -23.75
N ASN A 74 -7.23 -13.04 -22.80
CA ASN A 74 -5.79 -13.14 -23.02
C ASN A 74 -5.30 -12.17 -24.10
N GLY A 75 -5.63 -10.91 -23.93
CA GLY A 75 -5.40 -9.85 -24.89
C GLY A 75 -5.45 -8.49 -24.23
N THR A 76 -5.88 -7.46 -24.96
CA THR A 76 -5.85 -6.08 -24.48
C THR A 76 -7.25 -5.55 -24.17
N VAL A 77 -7.39 -4.92 -22.99
CA VAL A 77 -8.57 -4.14 -22.56
C VAL A 77 -8.07 -2.86 -21.88
N LEU A 78 -8.55 -1.69 -22.31
CA LEU A 78 -7.91 -0.41 -22.03
C LEU A 78 -6.42 -0.48 -22.42
N HIS A 79 -5.51 -0.17 -21.48
CA HIS A 79 -4.07 -0.34 -21.69
C HIS A 79 -3.51 -1.60 -20.99
N TYR A 80 -4.38 -2.42 -20.39
CA TYR A 80 -3.98 -3.70 -19.82
C TYR A 80 -3.86 -4.76 -20.90
N ARG A 81 -2.70 -5.37 -21.00
CA ARG A 81 -2.43 -6.51 -21.87
C ARG A 81 -2.14 -7.74 -21.02
N ALA A 82 -2.87 -8.82 -21.28
CA ALA A 82 -2.62 -10.10 -20.64
C ALA A 82 -2.02 -11.10 -21.65
N CYS A 83 -1.08 -11.92 -21.18
CA CYS A 83 -0.39 -12.94 -21.95
C CYS A 83 -0.12 -14.17 -21.06
N PHE A 84 -1.18 -14.87 -20.67
CA PHE A 84 -1.06 -16.09 -19.87
C PHE A 84 -0.70 -17.27 -20.76
N PRO A 85 0.29 -18.08 -20.38
CA PRO A 85 0.63 -19.29 -21.13
C PRO A 85 -0.49 -20.35 -21.07
N ASP A 86 -0.46 -21.30 -21.98
CA ASP A 86 -1.34 -22.47 -21.90
C ASP A 86 -1.12 -23.20 -20.57
N GLY A 87 -2.22 -23.73 -19.99
CA GLY A 87 -2.16 -24.30 -18.63
C GLY A 87 -2.19 -23.25 -17.49
N LYS A 88 -2.36 -21.95 -17.81
CA LYS A 88 -2.51 -20.84 -16.84
C LYS A 88 -3.61 -19.85 -17.23
N ARG A 89 -4.66 -20.34 -17.89
CA ARG A 89 -5.69 -19.49 -18.51
C ARG A 89 -6.92 -19.24 -17.63
N LYS A 90 -7.05 -19.93 -16.50
CA LYS A 90 -8.18 -19.77 -15.61
C LYS A 90 -7.98 -18.64 -14.62
N ILE A 91 -9.08 -17.99 -14.29
CA ILE A 91 -9.16 -16.83 -13.41
C ILE A 91 -10.09 -17.13 -12.26
N LEU A 92 -9.65 -16.83 -11.04
CA LEU A 92 -10.47 -16.81 -9.83
C LEU A 92 -10.66 -15.35 -9.40
N TYR A 93 -11.90 -14.88 -9.37
CA TYR A 93 -12.24 -13.55 -8.82
C TYR A 93 -12.94 -13.71 -7.48
N VAL A 94 -12.36 -13.20 -6.43
CA VAL A 94 -12.86 -13.22 -5.05
C VAL A 94 -13.31 -11.82 -4.66
N ASP A 95 -14.62 -11.63 -4.47
CA ASP A 95 -15.20 -10.40 -3.94
C ASP A 95 -15.59 -10.61 -2.48
N THR A 96 -15.01 -9.80 -1.59
CA THR A 96 -15.21 -9.91 -0.14
C THR A 96 -16.21 -8.90 0.40
N GLU A 97 -16.52 -7.85 -0.37
CA GLU A 97 -17.31 -6.69 0.07
C GLU A 97 -18.77 -6.73 -0.43
N GLN A 98 -19.00 -7.22 -1.64
CA GLN A 98 -20.27 -7.07 -2.32
C GLN A 98 -21.16 -8.31 -2.20
N GLY A 99 -22.48 -8.07 -2.25
CA GLY A 99 -23.47 -9.14 -2.32
C GLY A 99 -23.55 -9.76 -3.73
N LYS A 100 -24.12 -10.96 -3.84
CA LYS A 100 -24.18 -11.74 -5.11
C LYS A 100 -24.72 -10.95 -6.32
N ASN A 101 -25.75 -10.12 -6.13
CA ASN A 101 -26.29 -9.31 -7.23
C ASN A 101 -25.26 -8.29 -7.78
N HIS A 102 -24.49 -7.64 -6.91
CA HIS A 102 -23.46 -6.71 -7.34
C HIS A 102 -22.26 -7.46 -7.96
N CYS A 103 -21.89 -8.61 -7.42
CA CYS A 103 -20.90 -9.49 -8.04
C CYS A 103 -21.33 -9.91 -9.45
N GLN A 104 -22.60 -10.21 -9.67
CA GLN A 104 -23.12 -10.52 -11.01
C GLN A 104 -23.01 -9.32 -11.98
N ILE A 105 -23.22 -8.09 -11.49
CA ILE A 105 -23.01 -6.86 -12.29
C ILE A 105 -21.53 -6.73 -12.68
N VAL A 106 -20.61 -7.00 -11.75
CA VAL A 106 -19.16 -7.00 -12.01
C VAL A 106 -18.81 -8.10 -13.03
N LEU A 107 -19.32 -9.31 -12.85
CA LEU A 107 -19.11 -10.42 -13.76
C LEU A 107 -19.58 -10.08 -15.19
N ASN A 108 -20.81 -9.55 -15.34
CA ASN A 108 -21.33 -9.09 -16.63
C ASN A 108 -20.46 -8.00 -17.27
N ARG A 109 -19.91 -7.08 -16.46
CA ARG A 109 -18.96 -6.06 -16.94
C ARG A 109 -17.71 -6.70 -17.51
N ILE A 110 -17.13 -7.68 -16.81
CA ILE A 110 -15.93 -8.40 -17.24
C ILE A 110 -16.18 -9.12 -18.56
N LEU A 111 -17.29 -9.86 -18.69
CA LEU A 111 -17.68 -10.55 -19.93
C LEU A 111 -17.81 -9.56 -21.09
N ARG A 112 -18.52 -8.45 -20.91
CA ARG A 112 -18.71 -7.42 -21.93
C ARG A 112 -17.39 -6.79 -22.38
N LEU A 113 -16.49 -6.48 -21.45
CA LEU A 113 -15.15 -5.93 -21.75
C LEU A 113 -14.29 -6.94 -22.50
N ALA A 114 -14.44 -8.24 -22.22
CA ALA A 114 -13.76 -9.31 -22.94
C ALA A 114 -14.36 -9.58 -24.33
N GLY A 115 -15.53 -9.00 -24.65
CA GLY A 115 -16.25 -9.25 -25.88
C GLY A 115 -17.00 -10.57 -25.87
N LEU A 116 -17.35 -11.11 -24.70
CA LEU A 116 -18.07 -12.38 -24.53
C LEU A 116 -19.57 -12.13 -24.29
N PRO A 117 -20.42 -13.11 -24.62
CA PRO A 117 -21.84 -13.08 -24.30
C PRO A 117 -22.06 -12.92 -22.78
N LYS A 118 -23.11 -12.19 -22.39
CA LYS A 118 -23.47 -11.97 -21.00
C LYS A 118 -24.50 -12.95 -20.44
N ASP A 119 -24.97 -13.85 -21.25
CA ASP A 119 -26.03 -14.83 -20.98
C ASP A 119 -25.51 -16.27 -20.83
N CYS A 120 -24.19 -16.46 -20.84
CA CYS A 120 -23.53 -17.72 -20.52
C CYS A 120 -22.29 -17.49 -19.68
N ASP A 121 -22.02 -18.43 -18.78
CA ASP A 121 -20.81 -18.41 -17.97
C ASP A 121 -19.58 -18.66 -18.85
N ALA A 122 -18.46 -18.05 -18.46
CA ALA A 122 -17.18 -18.29 -19.11
C ALA A 122 -16.42 -19.40 -18.36
N ASP A 123 -16.05 -20.47 -19.04
CA ASP A 123 -15.36 -21.63 -18.44
C ASP A 123 -14.03 -21.28 -17.76
N ASN A 124 -13.44 -20.16 -18.17
CA ASN A 124 -12.16 -19.69 -17.66
C ASN A 124 -12.28 -18.67 -16.52
N LEU A 125 -13.48 -18.35 -16.04
CA LEU A 125 -13.70 -17.37 -14.97
C LEU A 125 -14.61 -17.93 -13.89
N THR A 126 -14.05 -18.09 -12.69
CA THR A 126 -14.82 -18.43 -11.48
C THR A 126 -14.91 -17.18 -10.59
N MET A 127 -16.13 -16.79 -10.18
CA MET A 127 -16.35 -15.65 -9.29
C MET A 127 -16.98 -16.10 -7.99
N LEU A 128 -16.36 -15.73 -6.84
CA LEU A 128 -16.81 -16.01 -5.50
C LEU A 128 -17.27 -14.72 -4.79
N ALA A 129 -18.50 -14.74 -4.26
CA ALA A 129 -19.05 -13.66 -3.42
C ALA A 129 -18.99 -14.07 -1.95
N LEU A 130 -17.97 -13.58 -1.22
CA LEU A 130 -17.63 -14.07 0.12
C LEU A 130 -18.09 -13.14 1.26
N ARG A 131 -18.82 -12.08 0.97
CA ARG A 131 -19.24 -11.06 1.96
C ARG A 131 -19.82 -11.63 3.25
N LYS A 132 -20.59 -12.71 3.20
CA LYS A 132 -21.31 -13.27 4.34
C LYS A 132 -20.43 -14.04 5.35
N TYR A 133 -19.19 -14.36 4.97
CA TYR A 133 -18.31 -15.18 5.78
C TYR A 133 -17.38 -14.34 6.67
N SER A 134 -16.84 -14.95 7.75
CA SER A 134 -15.80 -14.31 8.57
C SER A 134 -14.46 -14.22 7.83
N PRO A 135 -13.51 -13.38 8.28
CA PRO A 135 -12.20 -13.26 7.65
C PRO A 135 -11.48 -14.61 7.46
N GLU A 136 -11.45 -15.46 8.51
CA GLU A 136 -10.78 -16.77 8.44
C GLU A 136 -11.45 -17.69 7.44
N VAL A 137 -12.79 -17.68 7.40
CA VAL A 137 -13.55 -18.54 6.48
C VAL A 137 -13.37 -18.04 5.03
N ARG A 138 -13.31 -16.73 4.80
CA ARG A 138 -12.99 -16.17 3.48
C ARG A 138 -11.61 -16.61 3.00
N LEU A 139 -10.62 -16.54 3.89
CA LEU A 139 -9.24 -16.95 3.61
C LEU A 139 -9.18 -18.44 3.26
N ALA A 140 -9.82 -19.30 4.07
CA ALA A 140 -9.87 -20.76 3.86
C ALA A 140 -10.60 -21.14 2.56
N ILE A 141 -11.74 -20.49 2.24
CA ILE A 141 -12.44 -20.70 0.96
C ILE A 141 -11.56 -20.31 -0.23
N THR A 142 -10.83 -19.21 -0.10
CA THR A 142 -9.94 -18.73 -1.18
C THR A 142 -8.79 -19.70 -1.39
N GLU A 143 -8.16 -20.17 -0.31
CA GLU A 143 -7.08 -21.17 -0.36
C GLU A 143 -7.54 -22.49 -1.00
N GLU A 144 -8.70 -23.00 -0.59
CA GLU A 144 -9.28 -24.21 -1.16
C GLU A 144 -9.61 -24.03 -2.65
N ALA A 145 -10.20 -22.90 -3.04
CA ALA A 145 -10.51 -22.61 -4.43
C ALA A 145 -9.25 -22.53 -5.32
N ILE A 146 -8.16 -21.93 -4.80
CA ILE A 146 -6.85 -21.92 -5.47
C ILE A 146 -6.34 -23.35 -5.66
N GLY A 147 -6.53 -24.23 -4.66
CA GLY A 147 -6.15 -25.63 -4.74
C GLY A 147 -6.95 -26.43 -5.75
N MET A 148 -8.26 -26.18 -5.84
CA MET A 148 -9.20 -26.95 -6.67
C MET A 148 -9.20 -26.59 -8.15
N ILE A 149 -8.90 -25.35 -8.52
CA ILE A 149 -8.99 -24.88 -9.90
C ILE A 149 -7.72 -25.30 -10.67
N PRO A 150 -7.82 -26.21 -11.66
CA PRO A 150 -6.69 -26.54 -12.51
C PRO A 150 -6.39 -25.37 -13.45
N ASP A 151 -5.17 -25.29 -13.96
CA ASP A 151 -4.74 -24.26 -14.94
C ASP A 151 -4.99 -22.82 -14.48
N LEU A 152 -5.07 -22.59 -13.16
CA LEU A 152 -5.22 -21.28 -12.58
C LEU A 152 -3.98 -20.43 -12.88
N GLY A 153 -4.18 -19.24 -13.42
CA GLY A 153 -3.11 -18.27 -13.72
C GLY A 153 -3.26 -16.97 -12.96
N LEU A 154 -4.52 -16.52 -12.77
CA LEU A 154 -4.79 -15.25 -12.10
C LEU A 154 -5.80 -15.42 -10.97
N VAL A 155 -5.47 -14.85 -9.82
CA VAL A 155 -6.42 -14.65 -8.72
C VAL A 155 -6.61 -13.15 -8.51
N ILE A 156 -7.84 -12.69 -8.54
CA ILE A 156 -8.20 -11.31 -8.18
C ILE A 156 -8.88 -11.34 -6.82
N ILE A 157 -8.40 -10.48 -5.91
CA ILE A 157 -8.98 -10.33 -4.56
C ILE A 157 -9.44 -8.89 -4.40
N ASP A 158 -10.73 -8.66 -4.60
CA ASP A 158 -11.34 -7.33 -4.41
C ASP A 158 -11.77 -7.17 -2.96
N GLY A 159 -10.82 -6.64 -2.14
CA GLY A 159 -10.96 -6.39 -0.73
C GLY A 159 -10.07 -7.22 0.20
N ILE A 160 -8.72 -7.18 0.03
CA ILE A 160 -7.78 -7.89 0.92
C ILE A 160 -8.00 -7.58 2.40
N ARG A 161 -8.46 -6.37 2.71
CA ARG A 161 -8.73 -5.94 4.08
C ARG A 161 -9.67 -6.90 4.82
N ASP A 162 -10.56 -7.54 4.12
CA ASP A 162 -11.59 -8.38 4.71
C ASP A 162 -11.13 -9.81 5.05
N PHE A 163 -9.87 -10.12 4.80
CA PHE A 163 -9.19 -11.34 5.27
C PHE A 163 -8.58 -11.20 6.67
N ILE A 164 -8.62 -9.99 7.26
CA ILE A 164 -8.06 -9.69 8.58
C ILE A 164 -9.10 -9.03 9.47
N HIS A 165 -9.03 -9.26 10.78
CA HIS A 165 -9.91 -8.63 11.76
C HIS A 165 -9.48 -7.21 12.06
N ASP A 166 -8.22 -7.03 12.44
CA ASP A 166 -7.64 -5.72 12.76
C ASP A 166 -6.61 -5.30 11.72
N ILE A 167 -6.98 -4.28 10.93
CA ILE A 167 -6.10 -3.71 9.91
C ILE A 167 -4.79 -3.13 10.47
N ASN A 168 -4.75 -2.84 11.78
CA ASN A 168 -3.57 -2.34 12.46
C ASN A 168 -2.78 -3.45 13.17
N SER A 169 -3.19 -4.71 13.05
CA SER A 169 -2.45 -5.87 13.54
C SER A 169 -1.28 -6.18 12.60
N PRO A 170 -0.01 -6.00 13.03
CA PRO A 170 1.15 -6.37 12.21
C PRO A 170 1.18 -7.88 11.93
N GLY A 171 0.79 -8.72 12.91
CA GLY A 171 0.78 -10.18 12.79
C GLY A 171 -0.17 -10.66 11.70
N GLU A 172 -1.46 -10.29 11.78
CA GLU A 172 -2.47 -10.69 10.79
C GLU A 172 -2.10 -10.19 9.37
N SER A 173 -1.57 -8.98 9.28
CA SER A 173 -1.13 -8.41 8.00
C SER A 173 0.02 -9.21 7.38
N THR A 174 1.02 -9.56 8.19
CA THR A 174 2.16 -10.38 7.74
C THR A 174 1.71 -11.79 7.35
N ASP A 175 0.78 -12.40 8.11
CA ASP A 175 0.27 -13.74 7.84
C ASP A 175 -0.45 -13.82 6.48
N VAL A 176 -1.34 -12.87 6.18
CA VAL A 176 -2.05 -12.82 4.90
C VAL A 176 -1.10 -12.62 3.72
N ILE A 177 -0.13 -11.70 3.85
CA ILE A 177 0.85 -11.46 2.78
C ILE A 177 1.79 -12.66 2.61
N SER A 178 2.16 -13.35 3.70
CA SER A 178 2.96 -14.58 3.63
C SER A 178 2.21 -15.70 2.90
N LYS A 179 0.89 -15.83 3.11
CA LYS A 179 0.04 -16.74 2.33
C LYS A 179 0.02 -16.37 0.84
N PHE A 180 -0.06 -15.08 0.49
CA PHE A 180 0.00 -14.68 -0.92
C PHE A 180 1.34 -15.08 -1.56
N MET A 181 2.44 -14.85 -0.85
CA MET A 181 3.77 -15.27 -1.32
C MET A 181 3.82 -16.80 -1.51
N GLN A 182 3.32 -17.56 -0.55
CA GLN A 182 3.26 -19.03 -0.62
C GLN A 182 2.38 -19.49 -1.79
N TRP A 183 1.12 -19.03 -1.90
CA TRP A 183 0.21 -19.46 -2.96
C TRP A 183 0.72 -19.11 -4.35
N THR A 184 1.36 -17.95 -4.51
CA THR A 184 1.93 -17.55 -5.81
C THR A 184 3.10 -18.42 -6.18
N ASP A 185 3.97 -18.76 -5.24
CA ASP A 185 5.13 -19.63 -5.46
C ASP A 185 4.71 -21.09 -5.70
N ASP A 186 3.94 -21.69 -4.79
CA ASP A 186 3.51 -23.09 -4.87
C ASP A 186 2.70 -23.40 -6.13
N ARG A 187 1.83 -22.47 -6.55
CA ARG A 187 0.92 -22.65 -7.68
C ARG A 187 1.39 -21.98 -8.97
N GLN A 188 2.48 -21.22 -8.94
CA GLN A 188 2.94 -20.42 -10.06
C GLN A 188 1.78 -19.63 -10.70
N ILE A 189 1.11 -18.82 -9.87
CA ILE A 189 -0.01 -17.96 -10.25
C ILE A 189 0.36 -16.48 -10.00
N HIS A 190 -0.40 -15.57 -10.60
CA HIS A 190 -0.36 -14.16 -10.22
C HIS A 190 -1.56 -13.80 -9.34
N ILE A 191 -1.34 -13.10 -8.22
CA ILE A 191 -2.43 -12.55 -7.42
C ILE A 191 -2.47 -11.02 -7.61
N HIS A 192 -3.63 -10.49 -8.02
CA HIS A 192 -3.87 -9.05 -8.04
C HIS A 192 -4.90 -8.68 -6.98
N THR A 193 -4.54 -7.79 -6.06
CA THR A 193 -5.44 -7.45 -4.94
C THR A 193 -5.81 -5.98 -4.91
N VAL A 194 -6.93 -5.67 -4.23
CA VAL A 194 -7.45 -4.31 -4.06
C VAL A 194 -7.43 -3.92 -2.60
N LEU A 195 -6.93 -2.71 -2.32
CA LEU A 195 -6.94 -2.12 -0.98
C LEU A 195 -7.37 -0.66 -1.01
N HIS A 196 -8.12 -0.25 0.00
CA HIS A 196 -8.45 1.16 0.20
C HIS A 196 -7.26 1.93 0.78
N GLN A 197 -7.05 3.16 0.28
CA GLN A 197 -6.13 4.12 0.90
C GLN A 197 -6.74 4.78 2.15
N ASN A 198 -5.90 5.38 2.96
CA ASN A 198 -6.32 6.26 4.03
C ASN A 198 -7.03 7.50 3.48
N LYS A 199 -7.90 8.12 4.30
CA LYS A 199 -8.65 9.32 3.88
C LYS A 199 -7.76 10.56 3.75
N ASN A 200 -6.71 10.67 4.57
CA ASN A 200 -5.95 11.90 4.80
C ASN A 200 -4.54 11.89 4.20
N ASP A 201 -4.07 10.78 3.68
CA ASP A 201 -2.75 10.64 3.06
C ASP A 201 -2.80 9.72 1.82
N GLU A 202 -1.71 9.66 1.09
CA GLU A 202 -1.56 8.83 -0.12
C GLU A 202 -1.12 7.39 0.20
N HIS A 203 -1.00 7.03 1.48
CA HIS A 203 -0.54 5.71 1.87
C HIS A 203 -1.67 4.68 1.85
N ALA A 204 -1.32 3.47 1.49
CA ALA A 204 -2.19 2.30 1.60
C ALA A 204 -2.58 2.09 3.07
N ARG A 205 -3.84 1.71 3.32
CA ARG A 205 -4.42 1.69 4.66
C ARG A 205 -3.89 0.56 5.53
N GLY A 206 -3.42 0.91 6.74
CA GLY A 206 -3.04 -0.02 7.80
C GLY A 206 -1.71 -0.74 7.55
N HIS A 207 -1.37 -1.68 8.42
CA HIS A 207 -0.15 -2.49 8.28
C HIS A 207 -0.14 -3.34 7.01
N VAL A 208 -1.29 -3.88 6.58
CA VAL A 208 -1.40 -4.64 5.34
C VAL A 208 -1.02 -3.80 4.12
N GLY A 209 -1.32 -2.49 4.13
CA GLY A 209 -0.89 -1.58 3.07
C GLY A 209 0.63 -1.39 3.03
N THR A 210 1.26 -1.32 4.20
CA THR A 210 2.73 -1.26 4.31
C THR A 210 3.37 -2.54 3.79
N GLU A 211 2.84 -3.71 4.17
CA GLU A 211 3.35 -5.00 3.68
C GLU A 211 3.17 -5.17 2.16
N LEU A 212 2.02 -4.73 1.60
CA LEU A 212 1.81 -4.71 0.16
C LEU A 212 2.86 -3.86 -0.56
N ASN A 213 3.10 -2.63 -0.09
CA ASN A 213 4.09 -1.74 -0.70
C ASN A 213 5.51 -2.31 -0.66
N ASN A 214 5.83 -3.07 0.39
CA ASN A 214 7.17 -3.65 0.55
C ASN A 214 7.40 -4.91 -0.27
N LYS A 215 6.35 -5.72 -0.51
CA LYS A 215 6.48 -7.08 -1.05
C LYS A 215 5.83 -7.28 -2.41
N ALA A 216 4.84 -6.47 -2.79
CA ALA A 216 4.23 -6.56 -4.11
C ALA A 216 5.23 -6.24 -5.23
N GLU A 217 5.04 -6.88 -6.38
CA GLU A 217 5.81 -6.60 -7.59
C GLU A 217 5.47 -5.22 -8.16
N THR A 218 4.19 -4.89 -8.15
CA THR A 218 3.67 -3.59 -8.60
C THR A 218 2.52 -3.13 -7.72
N VAL A 219 2.53 -1.85 -7.36
CA VAL A 219 1.41 -1.18 -6.70
C VAL A 219 0.96 -0.02 -7.55
N MET A 220 -0.29 -0.07 -8.00
CA MET A 220 -0.94 0.96 -8.80
C MET A 220 -1.92 1.75 -7.95
N GLN A 221 -2.02 3.04 -8.19
CA GLN A 221 -3.00 3.93 -7.57
C GLN A 221 -4.10 4.28 -8.55
N ILE A 222 -5.35 4.24 -8.09
CA ILE A 222 -6.51 4.67 -8.85
C ILE A 222 -7.15 5.84 -8.11
N GLU A 223 -7.07 7.04 -8.70
CA GLU A 223 -7.63 8.25 -8.11
C GLU A 223 -8.57 8.99 -9.09
N PRO A 224 -9.61 9.67 -8.58
CA PRO A 224 -10.36 10.60 -9.41
C PRO A 224 -9.44 11.74 -9.87
N ASP A 225 -9.58 12.15 -11.13
CA ASP A 225 -8.88 13.33 -11.63
C ASP A 225 -9.23 14.57 -10.79
N LYS A 226 -8.29 15.50 -10.68
CA LYS A 226 -8.43 16.71 -9.86
C LYS A 226 -9.46 17.67 -10.41
N ASP A 227 -9.50 17.81 -11.73
CA ASP A 227 -10.33 18.76 -12.45
C ASP A 227 -11.68 18.13 -12.84
N ASP A 228 -11.70 16.84 -13.22
CA ASP A 228 -12.90 16.11 -13.60
C ASP A 228 -13.08 14.82 -12.79
N LYS A 229 -13.95 14.83 -11.79
CA LYS A 229 -14.25 13.68 -10.94
C LYS A 229 -14.94 12.52 -11.68
N SER A 230 -15.42 12.73 -12.90
CA SER A 230 -15.93 11.65 -13.75
C SER A 230 -14.83 10.76 -14.30
N ILE A 231 -13.59 11.25 -14.34
CA ILE A 231 -12.38 10.56 -14.81
C ILE A 231 -11.66 9.93 -13.63
N SER A 232 -11.07 8.75 -13.84
CA SER A 232 -10.17 8.09 -12.91
C SER A 232 -8.81 7.90 -13.58
N VAL A 233 -7.76 8.28 -12.87
CA VAL A 233 -6.38 8.16 -13.29
C VAL A 233 -5.77 6.92 -12.68
N VAL A 234 -5.01 6.17 -13.48
CA VAL A 234 -4.23 5.01 -13.05
C VAL A 234 -2.76 5.37 -13.18
N GLU A 235 -2.04 5.30 -12.08
CA GLU A 235 -0.60 5.54 -12.04
C GLU A 235 0.11 4.46 -11.21
N VAL A 236 1.39 4.23 -11.49
CA VAL A 236 2.22 3.34 -10.70
C VAL A 236 2.81 4.10 -9.52
N ILE A 237 2.78 3.48 -8.33
CA ILE A 237 3.44 4.02 -7.12
C ILE A 237 4.75 3.30 -6.86
N HIS A 238 4.73 1.98 -6.99
CA HIS A 238 5.89 1.12 -6.85
C HIS A 238 5.89 0.08 -7.96
N SER A 239 7.02 -0.14 -8.59
CA SER A 239 7.23 -1.23 -9.54
C SER A 239 8.63 -1.80 -9.38
N ARG A 240 8.77 -3.12 -9.52
CA ARG A 240 10.08 -3.79 -9.65
C ARG A 240 10.60 -3.72 -11.08
N ASP A 241 9.72 -3.51 -12.04
CA ASP A 241 10.04 -3.26 -13.45
C ASP A 241 9.98 -1.75 -13.75
N ARG A 242 10.04 -1.39 -15.02
CA ARG A 242 9.90 -0.01 -15.50
C ARG A 242 8.50 0.53 -15.17
N GLU A 243 8.43 1.77 -14.70
CA GLU A 243 7.17 2.49 -14.52
C GLU A 243 6.51 2.76 -15.88
N PHE A 244 5.18 2.69 -15.92
CA PHE A 244 4.40 3.05 -17.09
C PHE A 244 3.87 4.49 -16.97
N GLU A 245 3.62 5.13 -18.11
CA GLU A 245 2.99 6.45 -18.18
C GLU A 245 1.55 6.36 -17.65
N PRO A 246 1.12 7.27 -16.74
CA PRO A 246 -0.24 7.30 -16.25
C PRO A 246 -1.26 7.39 -17.37
N PHE A 247 -2.37 6.70 -17.23
CA PHE A 247 -3.50 6.78 -18.13
C PHE A 247 -4.80 7.02 -17.37
N ALA A 248 -5.83 7.43 -18.10
CA ALA A 248 -7.12 7.73 -17.51
C ALA A 248 -8.26 7.00 -18.21
N PHE A 249 -9.29 6.68 -17.43
CA PHE A 249 -10.53 6.12 -17.93
C PHE A 249 -11.73 6.82 -17.29
N ARG A 250 -12.85 6.80 -17.97
CA ARG A 250 -14.16 7.16 -17.43
C ARG A 250 -15.11 5.98 -17.53
N VAL A 251 -16.21 6.03 -16.80
CA VAL A 251 -17.29 5.06 -16.93
C VAL A 251 -18.34 5.65 -17.87
N ASN A 252 -18.60 4.99 -18.97
CA ASN A 252 -19.57 5.41 -19.97
C ASN A 252 -21.02 5.07 -19.56
N ASP A 253 -22.00 5.45 -20.38
CA ASP A 253 -23.44 5.24 -20.11
C ASP A 253 -23.81 3.75 -20.02
N ASP A 254 -23.02 2.89 -20.62
CA ASP A 254 -23.16 1.44 -20.55
C ASP A 254 -22.56 0.82 -19.28
N SER A 255 -22.08 1.64 -18.34
CA SER A 255 -21.38 1.23 -17.12
C SER A 255 -20.09 0.40 -17.40
N LEU A 256 -19.40 0.73 -18.49
CA LEU A 256 -18.10 0.16 -18.85
C LEU A 256 -16.99 1.22 -18.70
N PRO A 257 -15.80 0.85 -18.23
CA PRO A 257 -14.65 1.74 -18.30
C PRO A 257 -14.20 1.90 -19.76
N GLU A 258 -13.96 3.14 -20.17
CA GLU A 258 -13.40 3.49 -21.47
C GLU A 258 -12.25 4.46 -21.32
N LEU A 259 -11.25 4.40 -22.22
CA LEU A 259 -10.09 5.27 -22.20
C LEU A 259 -10.46 6.74 -22.45
N VAL A 260 -9.76 7.63 -21.79
CA VAL A 260 -9.75 9.05 -22.08
C VAL A 260 -8.51 9.35 -22.93
N GLU A 261 -8.61 9.23 -24.25
CA GLU A 261 -7.48 9.36 -25.17
C GLU A 261 -6.79 10.72 -25.12
N SER A 262 -7.53 11.77 -24.78
CA SER A 262 -7.00 13.14 -24.64
C SER A 262 -6.33 13.39 -23.29
N TYR A 263 -6.27 12.41 -22.39
CA TYR A 263 -5.65 12.59 -21.09
C TYR A 263 -4.14 12.79 -21.24
N GLN A 264 -3.69 13.94 -20.77
CA GLN A 264 -2.26 14.20 -20.62
C GLN A 264 -1.90 14.18 -19.14
N PRO A 265 -0.99 13.30 -18.72
CA PRO A 265 -0.53 13.31 -17.34
C PRO A 265 -0.06 14.69 -16.95
N GLN A 266 -0.69 15.30 -15.97
CA GLN A 266 -0.13 16.52 -15.40
C GLN A 266 1.25 16.14 -14.85
N LYS A 267 2.32 16.69 -15.45
CA LYS A 267 3.66 16.54 -14.86
C LYS A 267 3.53 16.91 -13.40
N ARG A 268 3.82 15.99 -12.50
CA ARG A 268 3.94 16.31 -11.08
C ARG A 268 4.87 17.51 -11.04
N GLN A 269 4.31 18.69 -10.77
CA GLN A 269 5.19 19.80 -10.40
C GLN A 269 5.96 19.26 -9.20
N PRO A 270 7.30 19.31 -9.23
CA PRO A 270 8.07 18.90 -8.07
C PRO A 270 7.40 19.60 -6.89
N GLY A 271 6.85 18.84 -5.96
CA GLY A 271 6.17 19.37 -4.79
C GLY A 271 7.09 20.42 -4.22
N ARG A 272 6.54 21.53 -3.68
CA ARG A 272 7.35 22.55 -3.02
C ARG A 272 8.44 21.80 -2.26
N PRO A 273 9.74 22.07 -2.53
CA PRO A 273 10.83 21.31 -1.91
C PRO A 273 10.51 21.19 -0.44
N PRO A 274 10.62 20.01 0.17
CA PRO A 274 10.25 19.82 1.57
C PRO A 274 10.87 20.98 2.31
N LYS A 275 10.05 21.75 3.05
CA LYS A 275 10.58 22.83 3.87
C LYS A 275 11.69 22.20 4.66
N GLU A 276 12.90 22.74 4.54
CA GLU A 276 14.01 22.25 5.37
C GLU A 276 13.50 22.05 6.78
N PRO A 277 13.75 20.91 7.40
CA PRO A 277 13.30 20.68 8.78
C PRO A 277 13.82 21.81 9.64
N PHE A 278 12.97 22.31 10.53
CA PHE A 278 13.33 23.38 11.47
C PHE A 278 14.66 23.04 12.14
N ASN A 279 15.65 23.89 11.92
CA ASN A 279 16.97 23.73 12.53
C ASN A 279 17.24 24.90 13.50
N PRO A 280 17.06 24.69 14.83
CA PRO A 280 17.27 25.75 15.82
C PRO A 280 18.65 26.39 15.76
N TYR A 281 19.69 25.60 15.38
CA TYR A 281 21.06 26.09 15.24
C TYR A 281 21.24 27.10 14.10
N LYS A 282 20.55 26.84 12.95
CA LYS A 282 20.68 27.72 11.77
C LYS A 282 19.69 28.88 11.78
N GLU A 283 18.47 28.65 12.31
CA GLU A 283 17.38 29.61 12.22
C GLU A 283 17.34 30.61 13.37
N ILE A 284 17.96 30.30 14.49
CA ILE A 284 17.94 31.16 15.71
C ILE A 284 19.36 31.36 16.20
N PRO A 285 19.86 32.61 16.23
CA PRO A 285 21.20 32.95 16.81
C PRO A 285 21.31 32.59 18.30
N GLU A 286 22.51 32.27 18.73
CA GLU A 286 22.77 31.91 20.14
C GLU A 286 22.32 32.99 21.14
N ASP A 287 22.59 34.26 20.83
CA ASP A 287 22.17 35.38 21.70
C ASP A 287 20.65 35.46 21.87
N THR A 288 19.92 35.10 20.82
CA THR A 288 18.46 35.01 20.87
C THR A 288 18.01 33.84 21.73
N HIS A 289 18.66 32.66 21.62
CA HIS A 289 18.41 31.55 22.54
C HIS A 289 18.64 31.94 23.99
N ARG A 290 19.73 32.65 24.28
CA ARG A 290 20.04 33.12 25.65
C ARG A 290 18.98 34.07 26.18
N SER A 291 18.58 35.03 25.37
CA SER A 291 17.55 36.01 25.74
C SER A 291 16.21 35.33 26.02
N ALA A 292 15.82 34.37 25.16
CA ALA A 292 14.60 33.58 25.33
C ALA A 292 14.67 32.68 26.59
N LEU A 293 15.82 32.06 26.85
CA LEU A 293 16.04 31.24 28.04
C LEU A 293 16.03 32.07 29.32
N ASN A 294 16.62 33.26 29.34
CA ASN A 294 16.51 34.17 30.48
C ASN A 294 15.04 34.49 30.79
N ALA A 295 14.21 34.73 29.77
CA ALA A 295 12.78 34.97 29.97
C ALA A 295 12.02 33.69 30.39
N ALA A 296 12.34 32.53 29.82
CA ALA A 296 11.69 31.27 30.16
C ALA A 296 12.00 30.79 31.59
N PHE A 297 13.20 31.06 32.08
CA PHE A 297 13.71 30.68 33.41
C PHE A 297 13.75 31.84 34.39
N GLU A 298 12.97 32.91 34.18
CA GLU A 298 12.90 34.09 35.03
C GLU A 298 12.53 33.73 36.48
N ASP A 299 11.61 32.79 36.66
CA ASP A 299 11.13 32.30 37.96
C ASP A 299 11.98 31.16 38.56
N GLY A 300 13.10 30.79 37.92
CA GLY A 300 13.98 29.71 38.40
C GLY A 300 13.85 28.42 37.58
N ASN A 301 14.11 27.26 38.22
CA ASN A 301 14.06 25.96 37.58
C ASN A 301 12.63 25.58 37.18
N ILE A 302 12.47 24.82 36.07
CA ILE A 302 11.18 24.44 35.56
C ILE A 302 10.92 22.94 35.81
N GLY A 303 9.82 22.63 36.50
CA GLY A 303 9.43 21.26 36.81
C GLY A 303 8.64 20.61 35.68
N GLY A 304 9.01 19.39 35.30
CA GLY A 304 8.28 18.57 34.31
C GLY A 304 8.45 19.00 32.85
N TYR A 305 8.28 18.02 31.93
CA TYR A 305 8.52 18.25 30.50
C TYR A 305 7.50 19.20 29.84
N ASN A 306 6.22 19.08 30.22
CA ASN A 306 5.17 19.94 29.65
C ASN A 306 5.35 21.40 30.10
N GLY A 307 5.68 21.63 31.40
CA GLY A 307 6.00 22.96 31.91
C GLY A 307 7.19 23.57 31.19
N TYR A 308 8.22 22.78 30.92
CA TYR A 308 9.39 23.19 30.15
C TYR A 308 9.01 23.65 28.73
N LEU A 309 8.18 22.89 28.02
CA LEU A 309 7.72 23.26 26.67
C LEU A 309 6.87 24.54 26.66
N GLU A 310 6.00 24.72 27.66
CA GLU A 310 5.18 25.94 27.80
C GLU A 310 6.05 27.17 28.05
N ARG A 311 6.96 27.08 29.00
CA ARG A 311 7.87 28.20 29.32
C ARG A 311 8.80 28.53 28.15
N LEU A 312 9.25 27.56 27.38
CA LEU A 312 10.00 27.84 26.14
C LEU A 312 9.13 28.62 25.14
N LYS A 313 7.87 28.20 24.90
CA LYS A 313 6.96 28.94 24.01
C LYS A 313 6.78 30.41 24.47
N GLU A 314 6.62 30.64 25.75
CA GLU A 314 6.47 31.98 26.32
C GLU A 314 7.74 32.79 26.14
N GLY A 315 8.92 32.25 26.51
CA GLY A 315 10.20 32.94 26.42
C GLY A 315 10.55 33.36 25.00
N TYR A 316 10.39 32.44 24.02
CA TYR A 316 10.60 32.74 22.59
C TYR A 316 9.49 33.64 22.04
N GLY A 317 8.25 33.50 22.52
CA GLY A 317 7.12 34.36 22.16
C GLY A 317 7.33 35.82 22.54
N ARG A 318 7.97 36.11 23.69
CA ARG A 318 8.33 37.48 24.10
C ARG A 318 9.31 38.16 23.14
N LEU A 319 10.12 37.37 22.42
CA LEU A 319 11.02 37.85 21.37
C LEU A 319 10.39 37.82 19.95
N GLY A 320 9.09 37.61 19.84
CA GLY A 320 8.37 37.58 18.57
C GLY A 320 8.47 36.28 17.82
N ILE A 321 9.13 35.24 18.36
CA ILE A 321 9.31 33.94 17.71
C ILE A 321 8.15 33.01 18.08
N LYS A 322 7.21 32.84 17.14
CA LYS A 322 6.06 31.95 17.34
C LYS A 322 6.42 30.49 17.00
N LEU A 323 6.42 29.62 18.00
CA LEU A 323 6.73 28.20 17.90
C LEU A 323 5.45 27.35 18.01
N GLY A 324 5.20 26.52 16.99
CA GLY A 324 4.20 25.44 17.08
C GLY A 324 4.74 24.28 17.92
N TYR A 325 3.88 23.37 18.39
CA TYR A 325 4.25 22.27 19.28
C TYR A 325 5.48 21.47 18.80
N ASN A 326 5.49 21.02 17.55
CA ASN A 326 6.61 20.21 16.99
C ASN A 326 7.93 20.98 16.99
N LYS A 327 7.92 22.26 16.60
CA LYS A 327 9.13 23.11 16.64
C LYS A 327 9.62 23.33 18.06
N THR A 328 8.71 23.45 19.03
CA THR A 328 9.07 23.57 20.45
C THR A 328 9.73 22.31 20.98
N VAL A 329 9.24 21.13 20.59
CA VAL A 329 9.84 19.84 20.95
C VAL A 329 11.25 19.70 20.37
N GLU A 330 11.45 20.06 19.10
CA GLU A 330 12.78 20.04 18.44
C GLU A 330 13.75 21.03 19.11
N LEU A 331 13.25 22.22 19.40
CA LEU A 331 14.02 23.24 20.12
C LEU A 331 14.41 22.74 21.52
N ALA A 332 13.50 22.19 22.29
CA ALA A 332 13.77 21.65 23.63
C ALA A 332 14.87 20.58 23.61
N LYS A 333 14.81 19.65 22.62
CA LYS A 333 15.87 18.65 22.41
C LYS A 333 17.20 19.28 22.04
N PHE A 334 17.19 20.27 21.15
CA PHE A 334 18.39 21.00 20.75
C PHE A 334 19.06 21.67 21.93
N LEU A 335 18.31 22.42 22.74
CA LEU A 335 18.83 23.14 23.92
C LEU A 335 19.42 22.19 24.96
N CYS A 336 18.80 21.04 25.19
CA CYS A 336 19.34 20.00 26.06
C CYS A 336 20.61 19.36 25.47
N ASN A 337 20.62 19.04 24.18
CA ASN A 337 21.77 18.45 23.49
C ASN A 337 22.97 19.39 23.48
N LYS A 338 22.73 20.70 23.37
CA LYS A 338 23.76 21.74 23.45
C LYS A 338 24.12 22.12 24.89
N ARG A 339 23.53 21.47 25.89
CA ARG A 339 23.73 21.74 27.31
C ARG A 339 23.45 23.20 27.77
N MET A 340 22.72 23.97 26.97
CA MET A 340 22.19 25.26 27.39
C MET A 340 21.09 25.09 28.45
N VAL A 341 20.37 23.96 28.37
CA VAL A 341 19.46 23.53 29.43
C VAL A 341 19.88 22.14 29.90
N VAL A 342 20.00 21.97 31.19
CA VAL A 342 20.39 20.72 31.84
C VAL A 342 19.20 20.15 32.57
N LYS A 343 18.90 18.84 32.34
CA LYS A 343 17.86 18.12 33.04
C LYS A 343 18.45 17.39 34.26
N GLU A 344 17.96 17.71 35.44
CA GLU A 344 18.30 17.01 36.69
C GLU A 344 17.03 16.41 37.31
N GLY A 345 16.91 15.10 37.25
CA GLY A 345 15.70 14.40 37.67
C GLY A 345 14.47 14.83 36.87
N LYS A 346 13.49 15.49 37.49
CA LYS A 346 12.29 16.04 36.88
C LYS A 346 12.36 17.54 36.57
N GLU A 347 13.48 18.17 36.89
CA GLU A 347 13.67 19.62 36.72
C GLU A 347 14.59 19.95 35.55
N TYR A 348 14.32 21.09 34.92
CA TYR A 348 15.16 21.70 33.89
C TYR A 348 15.80 22.98 34.44
N LYS A 349 17.11 23.13 34.20
CA LYS A 349 17.89 24.26 34.64
C LYS A 349 18.57 24.94 33.46
N PHE A 350 18.57 26.29 33.44
CA PHE A 350 19.30 27.05 32.43
C PHE A 350 20.78 27.14 32.81
N ASN A 351 21.66 26.63 31.95
CA ASN A 351 23.10 26.75 32.10
C ASN A 351 23.59 28.04 31.44
N ARG A 352 23.77 29.09 32.25
CA ARG A 352 24.11 30.42 31.77
C ARG A 352 25.54 30.55 31.26
N ASP A 353 26.44 29.67 31.66
CA ASP A 353 27.88 29.72 31.35
C ASP A 353 28.24 28.94 30.07
N PHE A 354 27.28 28.18 29.49
CA PHE A 354 27.52 27.37 28.31
C PHE A 354 27.27 28.14 27.01
N HIS A 355 28.22 28.05 26.08
CA HIS A 355 28.17 28.62 24.72
C HIS A 355 28.41 27.51 23.66
N TYR A 356 27.92 27.68 22.44
CA TYR A 356 28.18 26.76 21.34
C TYR A 356 28.57 27.49 20.05
#